data_98fed02b1cc3e2f01826022911ea8603
#
_entry.id   98fed02b1cc3e2f01826022911ea8603
#
_cell.length_a   1.000
_cell.length_b   1.000
_cell.length_c   1.000
_cell.angle_alpha   90.00
_cell.angle_beta   90.00
_cell.angle_gamma   90.00
#
_symmetry.space_group_name_H-M   'P 1'
#
loop_
_entity.id
_entity.type
_entity.pdbx_description
1 polymer ?
#
loop_
_entity_poly.entity_id
_entity_poly.type
_entity_poly.pdbx_seq_one_letter_code
_entity_poly.pdbx_strand_id
1 'polypeptide(L)'
;MATSERKAPLKKRAVAGSFLFKIPNGDVKRAKVALFRRSSKVRTYQHKLAPCSGSVEEHDPSPLDAALREIREETALPASSLDLLRIGKPYSFIDESIGREWSINPFAFRLKDVSEGGKGEEGITLDWEHEGIEWFDPMQVNGSDEFGGVPRLVDSLRRVWPEYDLGPEAGRLLTEGLQKLHDDHEHGARELTGMAVSTLQDVIRQMSLSDPIDESWWLKVCMVAWHICYARPSMNAAITSAMVKALGFIRAVYLSEMVAAADKAQKILQVLDQQLSKRNSMTDLICQSFIDYVRLNVLRDGKSKQTVSILTLSSSSTISNCLSQAVSSLGVVLDMRILESRPLFEGVSSASRMLQDNQHSSDLKVTLYSDASVALAARGIDLVLLGADRISSSGDVSNKIGSLPAVLSVRYVTPNAKVLVLSDTEKIAGPGSMEEHDSEENSSSELSRAWEGTAQGAQVIENASSRDDPRVAVKNTYFEWVSAGLIDTYVTEEGLLSKEQIQQKSEWINNEYKRFFEDSDDDTLP
;
A
#
# COMPACT_ATOMS: atom_id res chain seq x y z
N MET A 1 -25.85 -32.73 42.28
CA MET A 1 -24.51 -32.38 41.78
C MET A 1 -24.57 -32.50 40.27
N ALA A 2 -24.70 -31.37 39.61
CA ALA A 2 -24.67 -31.35 38.13
C ALA A 2 -23.20 -31.41 37.69
N THR A 3 -22.81 -32.48 37.04
CA THR A 3 -21.49 -32.62 36.39
C THR A 3 -21.42 -31.62 35.25
N SER A 4 -20.62 -30.59 35.40
CA SER A 4 -20.23 -29.69 34.31
C SER A 4 -19.50 -30.50 33.26
N GLU A 5 -20.16 -30.86 32.18
CA GLU A 5 -19.50 -31.40 31.00
C GLU A 5 -18.50 -30.36 30.50
N ARG A 6 -17.20 -30.64 30.63
CA ARG A 6 -16.16 -29.85 29.99
C ARG A 6 -16.33 -30.05 28.47
N LYS A 7 -16.89 -29.05 27.76
CA LYS A 7 -16.86 -29.02 26.28
C LYS A 7 -15.41 -29.26 25.82
N ALA A 8 -15.23 -30.17 24.89
CA ALA A 8 -13.90 -30.39 24.28
C ALA A 8 -13.39 -29.07 23.67
N PRO A 9 -12.08 -28.80 23.70
CA PRO A 9 -11.53 -27.58 23.11
C PRO A 9 -11.82 -27.55 21.61
N LEU A 10 -12.30 -26.39 21.11
CA LEU A 10 -12.58 -26.19 19.70
C LEU A 10 -11.30 -26.33 18.87
N LYS A 11 -11.39 -26.98 17.71
CA LYS A 11 -10.27 -27.06 16.77
C LYS A 11 -10.23 -25.78 15.94
N LYS A 12 -9.21 -24.94 16.16
CA LYS A 12 -8.95 -23.74 15.36
C LYS A 12 -8.38 -24.12 13.98
N ARG A 13 -8.84 -23.45 12.94
CA ARG A 13 -8.32 -23.61 11.58
C ARG A 13 -8.39 -22.29 10.82
N ALA A 14 -7.24 -21.85 10.27
CA ALA A 14 -7.18 -20.75 9.34
C ALA A 14 -7.46 -21.26 7.91
N VAL A 15 -8.25 -20.52 7.15
CA VAL A 15 -8.68 -20.87 5.80
C VAL A 15 -8.51 -19.65 4.89
N ALA A 16 -7.98 -19.87 3.70
CA ALA A 16 -8.04 -18.93 2.60
C ALA A 16 -9.26 -19.25 1.72
N GLY A 17 -10.19 -18.31 1.59
CA GLY A 17 -11.40 -18.44 0.77
C GLY A 17 -11.31 -17.56 -0.48
N SER A 18 -11.34 -18.14 -1.67
CA SER A 18 -11.02 -17.48 -2.94
C SER A 18 -12.23 -17.41 -3.86
N PHE A 19 -12.77 -16.23 -4.07
CA PHE A 19 -13.85 -15.98 -5.02
C PHE A 19 -13.27 -15.65 -6.39
N LEU A 20 -13.60 -16.43 -7.41
CA LEU A 20 -13.22 -16.17 -8.80
C LEU A 20 -14.32 -15.37 -9.49
N PHE A 21 -13.95 -14.24 -10.07
CA PHE A 21 -14.87 -13.36 -10.79
C PHE A 21 -14.58 -13.34 -12.30
N LYS A 22 -15.64 -13.34 -13.10
CA LYS A 22 -15.62 -12.90 -14.50
C LYS A 22 -16.17 -11.49 -14.56
N ILE A 23 -15.43 -10.57 -15.18
CA ILE A 23 -15.86 -9.16 -15.36
C ILE A 23 -15.71 -8.82 -16.85
N PRO A 24 -16.72 -9.15 -17.66
CA PRO A 24 -16.67 -8.95 -19.10
C PRO A 24 -16.40 -7.48 -19.45
N ASN A 25 -15.34 -7.22 -20.21
CA ASN A 25 -14.92 -5.87 -20.65
C ASN A 25 -14.70 -4.87 -19.48
N GLY A 26 -14.37 -5.35 -18.28
CA GLY A 26 -14.23 -4.51 -17.10
C GLY A 26 -15.54 -3.98 -16.51
N ASP A 27 -16.70 -4.40 -17.05
CA ASP A 27 -18.02 -3.93 -16.58
C ASP A 27 -18.45 -4.68 -15.30
N VAL A 28 -18.25 -4.05 -14.15
CA VAL A 28 -18.58 -4.58 -12.83
C VAL A 28 -20.07 -4.93 -12.68
N LYS A 29 -20.96 -4.23 -13.42
CA LYS A 29 -22.41 -4.54 -13.42
C LYS A 29 -22.74 -5.89 -14.06
N ARG A 30 -21.82 -6.43 -14.84
CA ARG A 30 -21.92 -7.74 -15.50
C ARG A 30 -21.07 -8.81 -14.83
N ALA A 31 -20.50 -8.49 -13.67
CA ALA A 31 -19.67 -9.43 -12.92
C ALA A 31 -20.45 -10.70 -12.58
N LYS A 32 -19.75 -11.84 -12.65
CA LYS A 32 -20.24 -13.13 -12.18
C LYS A 32 -19.20 -13.73 -11.24
N VAL A 33 -19.64 -14.33 -10.16
CA VAL A 33 -18.81 -15.04 -9.19
C VAL A 33 -19.01 -16.55 -9.34
N ALA A 34 -17.89 -17.30 -9.36
CA ALA A 34 -17.92 -18.73 -9.34
C ALA A 34 -18.15 -19.26 -7.93
N LEU A 35 -19.08 -20.19 -7.79
CA LEU A 35 -19.21 -21.03 -6.60
C LEU A 35 -19.09 -22.49 -7.01
N PHE A 36 -18.36 -23.25 -6.21
CA PHE A 36 -18.04 -24.64 -6.45
C PHE A 36 -18.92 -25.53 -5.58
N ARG A 37 -19.55 -26.54 -6.17
CA ARG A 37 -20.34 -27.50 -5.42
C ARG A 37 -19.43 -28.57 -4.83
N ARG A 38 -19.35 -28.62 -3.52
CA ARG A 38 -18.50 -29.56 -2.79
C ARG A 38 -18.95 -31.00 -2.98
N SER A 39 -18.01 -31.90 -3.22
CA SER A 39 -18.32 -33.30 -3.47
C SER A 39 -18.73 -34.07 -2.19
N SER A 40 -19.27 -35.28 -2.36
CA SER A 40 -19.56 -36.20 -1.26
C SER A 40 -18.31 -36.75 -0.55
N LYS A 41 -17.11 -36.52 -1.11
CA LYS A 41 -15.84 -37.04 -0.56
C LYS A 41 -15.21 -36.13 0.49
N VAL A 42 -15.62 -34.86 0.53
CA VAL A 42 -15.11 -33.91 1.53
C VAL A 42 -15.68 -34.17 2.91
N ARG A 43 -14.97 -33.74 3.95
CA ARG A 43 -15.34 -34.04 5.35
C ARG A 43 -16.41 -33.12 5.92
N THR A 44 -16.58 -31.93 5.35
CA THR A 44 -17.51 -30.90 5.87
C THR A 44 -18.31 -30.28 4.74
N TYR A 45 -19.56 -29.91 5.02
CA TYR A 45 -20.44 -29.16 4.11
C TYR A 45 -20.57 -29.78 2.71
N GLN A 46 -20.76 -31.11 2.65
CA GLN A 46 -20.98 -31.86 1.41
C GLN A 46 -22.17 -31.29 0.62
N HIS A 47 -22.03 -31.25 -0.72
CA HIS A 47 -23.03 -30.73 -1.68
C HIS A 47 -23.41 -29.25 -1.51
N LYS A 48 -22.74 -28.51 -0.61
CA LYS A 48 -22.92 -27.06 -0.46
C LYS A 48 -22.09 -26.28 -1.47
N LEU A 49 -22.56 -25.09 -1.84
CA LEU A 49 -21.84 -24.14 -2.67
C LEU A 49 -20.82 -23.37 -1.81
N ALA A 50 -19.59 -23.30 -2.28
CA ALA A 50 -18.48 -22.63 -1.60
C ALA A 50 -17.58 -21.90 -2.62
N PRO A 51 -16.81 -20.88 -2.21
CA PRO A 51 -15.67 -20.44 -2.99
C PRO A 51 -14.58 -21.52 -2.97
N CYS A 52 -13.60 -21.45 -3.85
CA CYS A 52 -12.36 -22.20 -3.76
C CYS A 52 -11.72 -21.98 -2.39
N SER A 53 -11.40 -23.01 -1.62
CA SER A 53 -10.95 -22.76 -0.25
C SER A 53 -10.23 -23.92 0.42
N GLY A 54 -9.11 -23.62 1.05
CA GLY A 54 -8.37 -24.58 1.84
C GLY A 54 -7.64 -23.99 3.03
N SER A 55 -6.93 -24.85 3.76
CA SER A 55 -6.20 -24.44 4.95
C SER A 55 -4.99 -23.61 4.61
N VAL A 56 -4.72 -22.62 5.45
CA VAL A 56 -3.40 -21.98 5.49
C VAL A 56 -2.47 -22.94 6.22
N GLU A 57 -1.48 -23.49 5.51
CA GLU A 57 -0.52 -24.46 6.04
C GLU A 57 0.74 -23.75 6.54
N GLU A 58 1.53 -24.41 7.40
CA GLU A 58 2.76 -23.81 7.96
C GLU A 58 3.82 -23.45 6.90
N HIS A 59 3.77 -24.07 5.73
CA HIS A 59 4.69 -23.79 4.64
C HIS A 59 4.21 -22.67 3.69
N ASP A 60 2.98 -22.21 3.84
CA ASP A 60 2.48 -21.07 3.06
C ASP A 60 3.07 -19.77 3.65
N PRO A 61 3.80 -18.96 2.86
CA PRO A 61 4.37 -17.70 3.34
C PRO A 61 3.32 -16.72 3.85
N SER A 62 2.13 -16.73 3.23
CA SER A 62 1.00 -15.89 3.61
C SER A 62 -0.34 -16.56 3.30
N PRO A 63 -1.46 -16.05 3.84
CA PRO A 63 -2.80 -16.51 3.44
C PRO A 63 -3.10 -16.32 1.94
N LEU A 64 -2.45 -15.35 1.28
CA LEU A 64 -2.59 -15.13 -0.17
C LEU A 64 -1.89 -16.24 -0.97
N ASP A 65 -0.72 -16.69 -0.51
CA ASP A 65 -0.02 -17.82 -1.14
C ASP A 65 -0.83 -19.11 -0.99
N ALA A 66 -1.43 -19.35 0.19
CA ALA A 66 -2.38 -20.44 0.40
C ALA A 66 -3.56 -20.35 -0.59
N ALA A 67 -4.15 -19.16 -0.79
CA ALA A 67 -5.24 -18.96 -1.74
C ALA A 67 -4.85 -19.34 -3.17
N LEU A 68 -3.68 -18.91 -3.64
CA LEU A 68 -3.18 -19.21 -4.98
C LEU A 68 -2.83 -20.70 -5.13
N ARG A 69 -2.29 -21.34 -4.09
CA ARG A 69 -2.02 -22.79 -4.07
C ARG A 69 -3.32 -23.59 -4.20
N GLU A 70 -4.32 -23.27 -3.37
CA GLU A 70 -5.62 -23.96 -3.38
C GLU A 70 -6.36 -23.76 -4.71
N ILE A 71 -6.37 -22.55 -5.29
CA ILE A 71 -6.96 -22.33 -6.62
C ILE A 71 -6.28 -23.24 -7.65
N ARG A 72 -4.94 -23.36 -7.62
CA ARG A 72 -4.22 -24.24 -8.56
C ARG A 72 -4.54 -25.72 -8.32
N GLU A 73 -4.67 -26.17 -7.08
CA GLU A 73 -4.98 -27.55 -6.72
C GLU A 73 -6.42 -27.92 -7.09
N GLU A 74 -7.39 -27.06 -6.77
CA GLU A 74 -8.82 -27.32 -6.98
C GLU A 74 -9.30 -27.05 -8.41
N THR A 75 -8.59 -26.19 -9.20
CA THR A 75 -9.06 -25.73 -10.53
C THR A 75 -8.04 -25.89 -11.65
N ALA A 76 -6.81 -26.29 -11.38
CA ALA A 76 -5.68 -26.35 -12.32
C ALA A 76 -5.32 -24.97 -12.97
N LEU A 77 -5.82 -23.85 -12.43
CA LEU A 77 -5.49 -22.52 -12.91
C LEU A 77 -4.13 -22.07 -12.31
N PRO A 78 -3.16 -21.67 -13.13
CA PRO A 78 -1.94 -21.05 -12.63
C PRO A 78 -2.20 -19.60 -12.18
N ALA A 79 -1.36 -19.08 -11.28
CA ALA A 79 -1.45 -17.69 -10.81
C ALA A 79 -1.44 -16.67 -11.96
N SER A 80 -0.75 -16.95 -13.09
CA SER A 80 -0.73 -16.10 -14.28
C SER A 80 -2.09 -15.92 -14.96
N SER A 81 -3.07 -16.81 -14.67
CA SER A 81 -4.45 -16.70 -15.16
C SER A 81 -5.36 -15.85 -14.29
N LEU A 82 -4.82 -15.26 -13.21
CA LEU A 82 -5.58 -14.55 -12.19
C LEU A 82 -5.00 -13.15 -12.00
N ASP A 83 -5.89 -12.17 -11.74
CA ASP A 83 -5.54 -10.89 -11.16
C ASP A 83 -6.15 -10.81 -9.77
N LEU A 84 -5.36 -10.47 -8.76
CA LEU A 84 -5.89 -10.20 -7.43
C LEU A 84 -6.73 -8.92 -7.47
N LEU A 85 -8.05 -9.05 -7.29
CA LEU A 85 -8.96 -7.92 -7.27
C LEU A 85 -8.98 -7.25 -5.90
N ARG A 86 -9.18 -8.05 -4.83
CA ARG A 86 -9.35 -7.53 -3.47
C ARG A 86 -8.90 -8.53 -2.42
N ILE A 87 -8.38 -7.98 -1.34
CA ILE A 87 -8.13 -8.67 -0.08
C ILE A 87 -9.27 -8.29 0.86
N GLY A 88 -10.08 -9.26 1.24
CA GLY A 88 -11.17 -9.04 2.18
C GLY A 88 -10.68 -9.00 3.63
N LYS A 89 -11.41 -8.27 4.48
CA LYS A 89 -11.11 -8.21 5.91
C LYS A 89 -11.24 -9.61 6.51
N PRO A 90 -10.21 -10.18 7.17
CA PRO A 90 -10.30 -11.45 7.85
C PRO A 90 -11.34 -11.42 8.98
N TYR A 91 -11.90 -12.57 9.31
CA TYR A 91 -12.84 -12.72 10.41
C TYR A 91 -12.84 -14.15 10.96
N SER A 92 -13.35 -14.32 12.16
CA SER A 92 -13.47 -15.64 12.81
C SER A 92 -14.88 -15.93 13.23
N PHE A 93 -15.26 -17.21 13.20
CA PHE A 93 -16.54 -17.66 13.73
C PHE A 93 -16.45 -19.09 14.26
N ILE A 94 -17.37 -19.43 15.17
CA ILE A 94 -17.48 -20.75 15.74
C ILE A 94 -18.65 -21.49 15.08
N ASP A 95 -18.37 -22.67 14.54
CA ASP A 95 -19.41 -23.62 14.13
C ASP A 95 -19.52 -24.73 15.18
N GLU A 96 -20.50 -24.58 16.09
CA GLU A 96 -20.74 -25.56 17.14
C GLU A 96 -21.18 -26.93 16.60
N SER A 97 -21.80 -26.98 15.41
CA SER A 97 -22.33 -28.22 14.82
C SER A 97 -21.21 -29.22 14.50
N ILE A 98 -20.01 -28.72 14.21
CA ILE A 98 -18.82 -29.52 13.89
C ILE A 98 -17.67 -29.30 14.88
N GLY A 99 -17.88 -28.50 15.94
CA GLY A 99 -16.89 -28.23 16.99
C GLY A 99 -15.63 -27.53 16.50
N ARG A 100 -15.75 -26.56 15.58
CA ARG A 100 -14.62 -25.84 15.00
C ARG A 100 -14.74 -24.34 15.18
N GLU A 101 -13.58 -23.70 15.39
CA GLU A 101 -13.37 -22.26 15.25
C GLU A 101 -12.62 -22.01 13.94
N TRP A 102 -13.23 -21.23 13.06
CA TRP A 102 -12.71 -20.89 11.76
C TRP A 102 -12.14 -19.47 11.78
N SER A 103 -10.96 -19.27 11.21
CA SER A 103 -10.42 -17.96 10.86
C SER A 103 -10.35 -17.87 9.35
N ILE A 104 -11.16 -17.02 8.75
CA ILE A 104 -11.34 -16.92 7.31
C ILE A 104 -10.58 -15.71 6.77
N ASN A 105 -9.78 -15.92 5.73
CA ASN A 105 -9.10 -14.91 4.94
C ASN A 105 -9.71 -14.90 3.54
N PRO A 106 -10.65 -14.00 3.24
CA PRO A 106 -11.34 -13.97 1.96
C PRO A 106 -10.55 -13.17 0.92
N PHE A 107 -10.48 -13.70 -0.32
CA PHE A 107 -9.84 -13.07 -1.46
C PHE A 107 -10.78 -13.05 -2.66
N ALA A 108 -10.69 -12.03 -3.50
CA ALA A 108 -11.31 -11.99 -4.82
C ALA A 108 -10.24 -11.95 -5.90
N PHE A 109 -10.40 -12.79 -6.91
CA PHE A 109 -9.55 -12.83 -8.08
C PHE A 109 -10.40 -12.66 -9.34
N ARG A 110 -9.90 -11.86 -10.28
CA ARG A 110 -10.44 -11.82 -11.64
C ARG A 110 -9.80 -12.94 -12.46
N LEU A 111 -10.63 -13.73 -13.12
CA LEU A 111 -10.18 -14.71 -14.08
C LEU A 111 -9.85 -13.98 -15.41
N LYS A 112 -8.60 -14.09 -15.86
CA LYS A 112 -8.15 -13.55 -17.14
C LYS A 112 -8.65 -14.39 -18.30
N ASP A 113 -9.07 -13.70 -19.35
CA ASP A 113 -9.38 -14.35 -20.62
C ASP A 113 -8.11 -14.84 -21.33
N VAL A 114 -8.28 -15.70 -22.33
CA VAL A 114 -7.18 -16.23 -23.16
C VAL A 114 -6.46 -15.09 -23.91
N SER A 115 -7.19 -14.06 -24.33
CA SER A 115 -6.62 -12.88 -24.99
C SER A 115 -5.72 -12.04 -24.07
N GLU A 116 -5.85 -12.18 -22.75
CA GLU A 116 -5.04 -11.52 -21.73
C GLU A 116 -3.88 -12.40 -21.22
N GLY A 117 -3.65 -13.56 -21.84
CA GLY A 117 -2.64 -14.53 -21.44
C GLY A 117 -3.08 -15.49 -20.32
N GLY A 118 -4.36 -15.44 -19.93
CA GLY A 118 -4.97 -16.41 -19.01
C GLY A 118 -5.44 -17.68 -19.70
N LYS A 119 -5.97 -18.63 -18.91
CA LYS A 119 -6.61 -19.84 -19.46
C LYS A 119 -8.13 -19.70 -19.65
N GLY A 120 -8.73 -18.61 -19.18
CA GLY A 120 -10.17 -18.40 -19.21
C GLY A 120 -10.95 -19.47 -18.43
N GLU A 121 -12.27 -19.47 -18.60
CA GLU A 121 -13.15 -20.45 -17.95
C GLU A 121 -12.88 -21.89 -18.43
N GLU A 122 -12.52 -22.06 -19.70
CA GLU A 122 -12.22 -23.36 -20.30
C GLU A 122 -10.98 -24.03 -19.69
N GLY A 123 -10.13 -23.23 -19.03
CA GLY A 123 -8.97 -23.73 -18.30
C GLY A 123 -9.27 -24.33 -16.93
N ILE A 124 -10.50 -24.20 -16.43
CA ILE A 124 -10.89 -24.74 -15.12
C ILE A 124 -11.08 -26.27 -15.23
N THR A 125 -10.29 -26.99 -14.47
CA THR A 125 -10.41 -28.44 -14.32
C THR A 125 -10.61 -28.75 -12.84
N LEU A 126 -11.79 -29.21 -12.48
CA LEU A 126 -12.13 -29.51 -11.08
C LEU A 126 -11.39 -30.75 -10.59
N ASP A 127 -10.96 -30.71 -9.35
CA ASP A 127 -10.39 -31.84 -8.65
C ASP A 127 -11.48 -32.74 -7.99
N TRP A 128 -11.07 -33.63 -7.10
CA TRP A 128 -11.96 -34.55 -6.41
C TRP A 128 -12.84 -33.90 -5.33
N GLU A 129 -12.51 -32.69 -4.89
CA GLU A 129 -13.25 -31.96 -3.84
C GLU A 129 -14.54 -31.33 -4.37
N HIS A 130 -14.64 -31.15 -5.69
CA HIS A 130 -15.75 -30.48 -6.34
C HIS A 130 -16.47 -31.36 -7.36
N GLU A 131 -17.78 -31.29 -7.39
CA GLU A 131 -18.63 -32.00 -8.35
C GLU A 131 -19.24 -31.07 -9.41
N GLY A 132 -19.04 -29.74 -9.29
CA GLY A 132 -19.52 -28.77 -10.25
C GLY A 132 -19.11 -27.33 -9.92
N ILE A 133 -19.25 -26.45 -10.91
CA ILE A 133 -19.06 -25.01 -10.82
C ILE A 133 -20.29 -24.31 -11.37
N GLU A 134 -20.72 -23.25 -10.71
CA GLU A 134 -21.87 -22.44 -11.11
C GLU A 134 -21.50 -20.96 -11.02
N TRP A 135 -21.98 -20.15 -11.99
CA TRP A 135 -21.69 -18.72 -12.05
C TRP A 135 -22.91 -17.89 -11.65
N PHE A 136 -22.80 -17.15 -10.56
CA PHE A 136 -23.87 -16.35 -10.01
C PHE A 136 -23.63 -14.85 -10.23
N ASP A 137 -24.71 -14.08 -10.28
CA ASP A 137 -24.63 -12.66 -10.00
C ASP A 137 -24.26 -12.49 -8.51
N PRO A 138 -23.20 -11.74 -8.16
CA PRO A 138 -22.82 -11.57 -6.76
C PRO A 138 -23.96 -11.09 -5.87
N MET A 139 -24.88 -10.27 -6.42
CA MET A 139 -26.04 -9.73 -5.69
C MET A 139 -27.16 -10.76 -5.47
N GLN A 140 -27.12 -11.91 -6.15
CA GLN A 140 -28.10 -13.00 -5.97
C GLN A 140 -27.63 -14.05 -4.96
N VAL A 141 -26.36 -14.04 -4.58
CA VAL A 141 -25.82 -14.93 -3.56
C VAL A 141 -26.43 -14.55 -2.21
N ASN A 142 -27.05 -15.50 -1.54
CA ASN A 142 -27.73 -15.24 -0.28
C ASN A 142 -27.54 -16.38 0.73
N GLY A 143 -27.89 -16.14 1.98
CA GLY A 143 -27.70 -17.05 3.09
C GLY A 143 -28.85 -18.03 3.34
N SER A 144 -29.84 -18.15 2.42
CA SER A 144 -30.95 -19.06 2.62
C SER A 144 -30.55 -20.54 2.49
N ASP A 145 -31.22 -21.43 3.18
CA ASP A 145 -31.00 -22.86 3.06
C ASP A 145 -31.25 -23.38 1.64
N GLU A 146 -32.17 -22.75 0.90
CA GLU A 146 -32.51 -23.06 -0.49
C GLU A 146 -31.37 -22.75 -1.44
N PHE A 147 -30.60 -21.67 -1.19
CA PHE A 147 -29.40 -21.34 -1.96
C PHE A 147 -28.32 -22.42 -1.79
N GLY A 148 -28.27 -23.03 -0.61
CA GLY A 148 -27.38 -24.16 -0.34
C GLY A 148 -25.91 -23.79 -0.21
N GLY A 149 -25.59 -22.58 0.20
CA GLY A 149 -24.21 -22.14 0.49
C GLY A 149 -23.64 -22.76 1.76
N VAL A 150 -22.31 -22.74 1.89
CA VAL A 150 -21.63 -23.05 3.15
C VAL A 150 -21.94 -21.97 4.20
N PRO A 151 -21.81 -22.27 5.51
CA PRO A 151 -21.97 -21.25 6.54
C PRO A 151 -21.07 -20.04 6.29
N ARG A 152 -21.63 -18.85 6.49
CA ARG A 152 -20.93 -17.57 6.30
C ARG A 152 -20.43 -17.27 4.87
N LEU A 153 -21.01 -17.93 3.85
CA LEU A 153 -20.69 -17.66 2.44
C LEU A 153 -20.89 -16.17 2.09
N VAL A 154 -22.04 -15.60 2.48
CA VAL A 154 -22.38 -14.21 2.20
C VAL A 154 -21.46 -13.26 2.95
N ASP A 155 -21.13 -13.56 4.22
CA ASP A 155 -20.19 -12.75 5.00
C ASP A 155 -18.80 -12.69 4.35
N SER A 156 -18.32 -13.82 3.80
CA SER A 156 -17.08 -13.85 3.03
C SER A 156 -17.17 -13.05 1.72
N LEU A 157 -18.29 -13.19 0.99
CA LEU A 157 -18.49 -12.48 -0.28
C LEU A 157 -18.55 -10.96 -0.06
N ARG A 158 -19.32 -10.49 0.93
CA ARG A 158 -19.45 -9.05 1.26
C ARG A 158 -18.10 -8.40 1.58
N ARG A 159 -17.18 -9.15 2.16
CA ARG A 159 -15.83 -8.68 2.50
C ARG A 159 -14.91 -8.51 1.29
N VAL A 160 -15.21 -9.13 0.17
CA VAL A 160 -14.46 -8.98 -1.09
C VAL A 160 -15.27 -8.29 -2.20
N TRP A 161 -16.59 -8.15 -1.98
CA TRP A 161 -17.52 -7.48 -2.91
C TRP A 161 -18.38 -6.47 -2.14
N PRO A 162 -17.78 -5.35 -1.68
CA PRO A 162 -18.48 -4.36 -0.85
C PRO A 162 -19.64 -3.67 -1.55
N GLU A 163 -19.74 -3.76 -2.89
CA GLU A 163 -20.90 -3.32 -3.68
C GLU A 163 -22.20 -3.95 -3.18
N TYR A 164 -22.12 -5.14 -2.59
CA TYR A 164 -23.25 -5.84 -1.99
C TYR A 164 -23.95 -4.98 -0.92
N ASP A 165 -23.16 -4.27 -0.11
CA ASP A 165 -23.65 -3.46 1.01
C ASP A 165 -23.81 -1.97 0.68
N LEU A 166 -23.00 -1.47 -0.28
CA LEU A 166 -22.96 -0.06 -0.62
C LEU A 166 -24.03 0.33 -1.64
N GLY A 167 -24.57 -0.65 -2.36
CA GLY A 167 -25.44 -0.40 -3.50
C GLY A 167 -24.68 0.09 -4.76
N PRO A 168 -25.40 0.27 -5.87
CA PRO A 168 -24.78 0.39 -7.20
C PRO A 168 -23.91 1.64 -7.38
N GLU A 169 -24.31 2.79 -6.83
CA GLU A 169 -23.58 4.05 -7.09
C GLU A 169 -22.37 4.22 -6.16
N ALA A 170 -22.54 3.98 -4.85
CA ALA A 170 -21.43 4.06 -3.91
C ALA A 170 -20.40 2.93 -4.17
N GLY A 171 -20.86 1.73 -4.54
CA GLY A 171 -20.01 0.62 -4.96
C GLY A 171 -19.21 0.94 -6.22
N ARG A 172 -19.82 1.58 -7.23
CA ARG A 172 -19.13 2.03 -8.45
C ARG A 172 -18.03 3.05 -8.13
N LEU A 173 -18.34 4.05 -7.29
CA LEU A 173 -17.35 5.06 -6.87
C LEU A 173 -16.15 4.41 -6.16
N LEU A 174 -16.40 3.45 -5.28
CA LEU A 174 -15.33 2.69 -4.63
C LEU A 174 -14.48 1.94 -5.66
N THR A 175 -15.10 1.17 -6.54
CA THR A 175 -14.39 0.37 -7.56
C THR A 175 -13.53 1.24 -8.47
N GLU A 176 -14.06 2.36 -8.95
CA GLU A 176 -13.31 3.31 -9.78
C GLU A 176 -12.14 3.94 -9.02
N GLY A 177 -12.34 4.28 -7.73
CA GLY A 177 -11.29 4.80 -6.87
C GLY A 177 -10.17 3.78 -6.62
N LEU A 178 -10.53 2.53 -6.32
CA LEU A 178 -9.56 1.44 -6.13
C LEU A 178 -8.75 1.17 -7.41
N GLN A 179 -9.43 1.17 -8.57
CA GLN A 179 -8.76 0.97 -9.86
C GLN A 179 -7.78 2.11 -10.16
N LYS A 180 -8.17 3.37 -9.92
CA LYS A 180 -7.27 4.52 -10.08
C LYS A 180 -6.04 4.41 -9.18
N LEU A 181 -6.20 4.01 -7.92
CA LEU A 181 -5.09 3.82 -7.00
C LEU A 181 -4.16 2.68 -7.43
N HIS A 182 -4.72 1.59 -7.95
CA HIS A 182 -3.98 0.44 -8.43
C HIS A 182 -3.14 0.76 -9.67
N ASP A 183 -3.75 1.43 -10.66
CA ASP A 183 -3.15 1.66 -11.98
C ASP A 183 -2.22 2.88 -12.03
N ASP A 184 -2.22 3.70 -11.00
CA ASP A 184 -1.39 4.90 -10.95
C ASP A 184 0.06 4.57 -10.60
N HIS A 185 0.92 4.57 -11.59
CA HIS A 185 2.36 4.38 -11.46
C HIS A 185 3.17 5.69 -11.64
N GLU A 186 2.48 6.82 -11.80
CA GLU A 186 3.13 8.11 -12.06
C GLU A 186 3.25 8.98 -10.81
N HIS A 187 2.26 8.88 -9.90
CA HIS A 187 2.19 9.72 -8.73
C HIS A 187 2.87 9.10 -7.50
N GLY A 188 3.40 9.96 -6.65
CA GLY A 188 4.01 9.57 -5.37
C GLY A 188 2.98 9.32 -4.26
N ALA A 189 3.47 8.85 -3.11
CA ALA A 189 2.63 8.50 -1.96
C ALA A 189 1.67 9.62 -1.53
N ARG A 190 2.08 10.89 -1.64
CA ARG A 190 1.27 12.04 -1.25
C ARG A 190 0.01 12.21 -2.12
N GLU A 191 0.17 12.14 -3.42
CA GLU A 191 -0.92 12.24 -4.39
C GLU A 191 -1.87 11.04 -4.24
N LEU A 192 -1.30 9.84 -4.09
CA LEU A 192 -2.06 8.62 -3.88
C LEU A 192 -2.87 8.64 -2.58
N THR A 193 -2.31 9.14 -1.47
CA THR A 193 -3.07 9.31 -0.23
C THR A 193 -4.16 10.38 -0.35
N GLY A 194 -3.94 11.43 -1.15
CA GLY A 194 -4.98 12.40 -1.50
C GLY A 194 -6.14 11.76 -2.26
N MET A 195 -5.83 10.94 -3.28
CA MET A 195 -6.84 10.18 -4.03
C MET A 195 -7.59 9.19 -3.13
N ALA A 196 -6.89 8.52 -2.22
CA ALA A 196 -7.48 7.60 -1.25
C ALA A 196 -8.51 8.30 -0.35
N VAL A 197 -8.17 9.46 0.22
CA VAL A 197 -9.11 10.24 1.06
C VAL A 197 -10.26 10.79 0.23
N SER A 198 -10.01 11.25 -1.01
CA SER A 198 -11.08 11.70 -1.91
C SER A 198 -12.04 10.57 -2.28
N THR A 199 -11.52 9.37 -2.54
CA THR A 199 -12.36 8.18 -2.81
C THR A 199 -13.25 7.87 -1.61
N LEU A 200 -12.69 7.86 -0.40
CA LEU A 200 -13.48 7.66 0.83
C LEU A 200 -14.56 8.73 0.98
N GLN A 201 -14.24 9.98 0.73
CA GLN A 201 -15.17 11.10 0.81
C GLN A 201 -16.31 10.99 -0.20
N ASP A 202 -16.03 10.61 -1.46
CA ASP A 202 -17.04 10.47 -2.50
C ASP A 202 -18.01 9.32 -2.20
N VAL A 203 -17.49 8.19 -1.70
CA VAL A 203 -18.32 7.06 -1.26
C VAL A 203 -19.20 7.49 -0.08
N ILE A 204 -18.66 8.15 0.95
CA ILE A 204 -19.41 8.65 2.11
C ILE A 204 -20.50 9.64 1.67
N ARG A 205 -20.19 10.54 0.76
CA ARG A 205 -21.17 11.51 0.21
C ARG A 205 -22.35 10.77 -0.41
N GLN A 206 -22.08 9.75 -1.20
CA GLN A 206 -23.13 8.97 -1.86
C GLN A 206 -23.95 8.14 -0.87
N MET A 207 -23.30 7.45 0.07
CA MET A 207 -23.99 6.68 1.11
C MET A 207 -24.92 7.56 1.97
N SER A 208 -24.47 8.78 2.30
CA SER A 208 -25.24 9.70 3.15
C SER A 208 -26.51 10.28 2.48
N LEU A 209 -26.71 10.01 1.19
CA LEU A 209 -27.96 10.36 0.49
C LEU A 209 -29.08 9.35 0.76
N SER A 210 -28.73 8.09 1.04
CA SER A 210 -29.68 6.98 1.18
C SER A 210 -29.74 6.38 2.58
N ASP A 211 -28.61 6.38 3.29
CA ASP A 211 -28.45 5.64 4.54
C ASP A 211 -28.43 6.57 5.75
N PRO A 212 -29.11 6.20 6.86
CA PRO A 212 -28.95 6.91 8.13
C PRO A 212 -27.52 6.70 8.66
N ILE A 213 -26.98 7.70 9.37
CA ILE A 213 -25.66 7.59 10.00
C ILE A 213 -25.80 6.86 11.33
N ASP A 214 -25.82 5.55 11.27
CA ASP A 214 -25.95 4.60 12.39
C ASP A 214 -24.73 3.64 12.43
N GLU A 215 -24.83 2.60 13.23
CA GLU A 215 -23.78 1.60 13.38
C GLU A 215 -23.53 0.82 12.07
N SER A 216 -24.57 0.47 11.33
CA SER A 216 -24.43 -0.19 10.01
C SER A 216 -23.67 0.70 9.02
N TRP A 217 -24.01 1.99 8.98
CA TRP A 217 -23.28 2.97 8.18
C TRP A 217 -21.80 3.05 8.57
N TRP A 218 -21.51 3.07 9.88
CA TRP A 218 -20.11 3.11 10.37
C TRP A 218 -19.31 1.88 9.93
N LEU A 219 -19.89 0.68 10.05
CA LEU A 219 -19.25 -0.56 9.61
C LEU A 219 -18.96 -0.56 8.10
N LYS A 220 -19.89 -0.04 7.28
CA LYS A 220 -19.66 0.15 5.83
C LYS A 220 -18.50 1.10 5.55
N VAL A 221 -18.40 2.23 6.28
CA VAL A 221 -17.30 3.19 6.14
C VAL A 221 -15.95 2.54 6.49
N CYS A 222 -15.89 1.76 7.57
CA CYS A 222 -14.69 1.01 7.93
C CYS A 222 -14.30 0.00 6.84
N MET A 223 -15.28 -0.72 6.26
CA MET A 223 -15.02 -1.66 5.16
C MET A 223 -14.50 -0.96 3.89
N VAL A 224 -15.06 0.20 3.54
CA VAL A 224 -14.56 1.04 2.44
C VAL A 224 -13.11 1.43 2.68
N ALA A 225 -12.80 1.94 3.88
CA ALA A 225 -11.43 2.33 4.25
C ALA A 225 -10.46 1.12 4.22
N TRP A 226 -10.91 -0.08 4.65
CA TRP A 226 -10.13 -1.31 4.52
C TRP A 226 -9.73 -1.57 3.08
N HIS A 227 -10.67 -1.58 2.13
CA HIS A 227 -10.37 -1.82 0.72
C HIS A 227 -9.42 -0.77 0.14
N ILE A 228 -9.56 0.49 0.55
CA ILE A 228 -8.65 1.56 0.13
C ILE A 228 -7.23 1.30 0.66
N CYS A 229 -7.06 0.85 1.91
CA CYS A 229 -5.75 0.49 2.47
C CYS A 229 -5.03 -0.58 1.64
N TYR A 230 -5.77 -1.54 1.08
CA TYR A 230 -5.21 -2.66 0.33
C TYR A 230 -5.26 -2.51 -1.19
N ALA A 231 -5.66 -1.33 -1.70
CA ALA A 231 -5.73 -1.08 -3.13
C ALA A 231 -4.37 -1.11 -3.83
N ARG A 232 -3.30 -0.74 -3.12
CA ARG A 232 -1.93 -0.73 -3.64
C ARG A 232 -0.92 -1.14 -2.57
N PRO A 233 -0.44 -2.40 -2.61
CA PRO A 233 0.45 -2.95 -1.58
C PRO A 233 1.73 -2.14 -1.35
N SER A 234 2.39 -1.68 -2.41
CA SER A 234 3.63 -0.88 -2.32
C SER A 234 3.47 0.46 -1.58
N MET A 235 2.26 1.03 -1.56
CA MET A 235 1.94 2.29 -0.88
C MET A 235 1.06 2.11 0.36
N ASN A 236 0.88 0.88 0.80
CA ASN A 236 0.01 0.52 1.92
C ASN A 236 0.28 1.35 3.18
N ALA A 237 1.53 1.57 3.57
CA ALA A 237 1.87 2.32 4.79
C ALA A 237 1.28 3.73 4.80
N ALA A 238 1.49 4.49 3.72
CA ALA A 238 1.01 5.86 3.61
C ALA A 238 -0.53 5.93 3.51
N ILE A 239 -1.12 5.04 2.70
CA ILE A 239 -2.58 4.97 2.54
C ILE A 239 -3.23 4.57 3.86
N THR A 240 -2.71 3.57 4.58
CA THR A 240 -3.23 3.14 5.88
C THR A 240 -3.15 4.26 6.91
N SER A 241 -2.00 4.95 7.01
CA SER A 241 -1.85 6.10 7.90
C SER A 241 -2.89 7.18 7.61
N ALA A 242 -3.13 7.50 6.33
CA ALA A 242 -4.14 8.46 5.92
C ALA A 242 -5.56 7.99 6.26
N MET A 243 -5.88 6.71 6.03
CA MET A 243 -7.20 6.14 6.31
C MET A 243 -7.50 6.09 7.80
N VAL A 244 -6.58 5.64 8.66
CA VAL A 244 -6.82 5.61 10.12
C VAL A 244 -6.98 7.02 10.68
N LYS A 245 -6.24 8.01 10.18
CA LYS A 245 -6.45 9.43 10.54
C LYS A 245 -7.84 9.91 10.11
N ALA A 246 -8.25 9.64 8.87
CA ALA A 246 -9.56 10.01 8.35
C ALA A 246 -10.70 9.35 9.16
N LEU A 247 -10.60 8.05 9.44
CA LEU A 247 -11.56 7.33 10.27
C LEU A 247 -11.64 7.91 11.69
N GLY A 248 -10.52 8.31 12.28
CA GLY A 248 -10.49 8.98 13.59
C GLY A 248 -11.31 10.26 13.59
N PHE A 249 -11.17 11.10 12.57
CA PHE A 249 -11.95 12.34 12.42
C PHE A 249 -13.44 12.05 12.17
N ILE A 250 -13.76 11.10 11.30
CA ILE A 250 -15.15 10.68 11.03
C ILE A 250 -15.80 10.19 12.32
N ARG A 251 -15.10 9.31 13.05
CA ARG A 251 -15.60 8.74 14.31
C ARG A 251 -15.85 9.80 15.38
N ALA A 252 -14.99 10.80 15.47
CA ALA A 252 -15.18 11.90 16.42
C ALA A 252 -16.48 12.67 16.13
N VAL A 253 -16.84 12.89 14.86
CA VAL A 253 -18.13 13.49 14.48
C VAL A 253 -19.29 12.52 14.68
N TYR A 254 -19.13 11.26 14.29
CA TYR A 254 -20.13 10.21 14.41
C TYR A 254 -20.61 10.04 15.86
N LEU A 255 -19.66 9.98 16.82
CA LEU A 255 -19.96 9.81 18.25
C LEU A 255 -20.33 11.12 18.95
N SER A 256 -20.20 12.28 18.30
CA SER A 256 -20.48 13.57 18.93
C SER A 256 -21.98 13.74 19.20
N GLU A 257 -22.32 13.96 20.46
CA GLU A 257 -23.67 14.36 20.88
C GLU A 257 -23.96 15.85 20.60
N MET A 258 -22.93 16.65 20.36
CA MET A 258 -23.05 18.08 20.05
C MET A 258 -23.45 18.37 18.61
N VAL A 259 -23.35 17.38 17.72
CA VAL A 259 -23.73 17.48 16.30
C VAL A 259 -25.08 16.81 16.10
N ALA A 260 -26.07 17.56 15.64
CA ALA A 260 -27.38 17.00 15.34
C ALA A 260 -27.28 15.90 14.27
N ALA A 261 -28.09 14.85 14.38
CA ALA A 261 -28.04 13.70 13.46
C ALA A 261 -28.14 14.13 11.98
N ALA A 262 -29.00 15.11 11.68
CA ALA A 262 -29.18 15.65 10.33
C ALA A 262 -27.92 16.35 9.78
N ASP A 263 -27.05 16.88 10.64
CA ASP A 263 -25.86 17.65 10.25
C ASP A 263 -24.58 16.81 10.22
N LYS A 264 -24.64 15.57 10.73
CA LYS A 264 -23.44 14.70 10.83
C LYS A 264 -22.80 14.45 9.48
N ALA A 265 -23.58 14.14 8.44
CA ALA A 265 -23.05 13.91 7.09
C ALA A 265 -22.28 15.12 6.57
N GLN A 266 -22.88 16.29 6.63
CA GLN A 266 -22.23 17.53 6.20
C GLN A 266 -20.96 17.84 7.01
N LYS A 267 -20.99 17.61 8.33
CA LYS A 267 -19.83 17.83 9.19
C LYS A 267 -18.69 16.87 8.91
N ILE A 268 -18.99 15.59 8.63
CA ILE A 268 -17.99 14.60 8.22
C ILE A 268 -17.31 15.02 6.92
N LEU A 269 -18.08 15.39 5.89
CA LEU A 269 -17.53 15.84 4.62
C LEU A 269 -16.67 17.11 4.80
N GLN A 270 -17.11 18.07 5.62
CA GLN A 270 -16.34 19.28 5.94
C GLN A 270 -14.99 18.96 6.59
N VAL A 271 -14.95 18.00 7.52
CA VAL A 271 -13.69 17.62 8.18
C VAL A 271 -12.74 16.94 7.20
N LEU A 272 -13.25 16.09 6.29
CA LEU A 272 -12.43 15.47 5.24
C LEU A 272 -11.88 16.52 4.25
N ASP A 273 -12.69 17.51 3.84
CA ASP A 273 -12.23 18.64 3.02
C ASP A 273 -11.10 19.42 3.71
N GLN A 274 -11.21 19.64 5.01
CA GLN A 274 -10.15 20.29 5.79
C GLN A 274 -8.87 19.46 5.82
N GLN A 275 -8.96 18.13 5.90
CA GLN A 275 -7.78 17.26 5.85
C GLN A 275 -7.12 17.29 4.47
N LEU A 276 -7.88 17.24 3.39
CA LEU A 276 -7.37 17.38 2.03
C LEU A 276 -6.69 18.74 1.82
N SER A 277 -7.30 19.82 2.32
CA SER A 277 -6.73 21.16 2.21
C SER A 277 -5.42 21.33 3.00
N LYS A 278 -5.32 20.75 4.20
CA LYS A 278 -4.09 20.77 5.02
C LYS A 278 -2.94 20.05 4.32
N ARG A 279 -3.19 19.00 3.54
CA ARG A 279 -2.15 18.29 2.78
C ARG A 279 -1.42 19.19 1.80
N ASN A 280 -2.11 20.17 1.22
CA ASN A 280 -1.51 21.15 0.30
C ASN A 280 -0.43 21.99 0.96
N SER A 281 -0.53 22.26 2.27
CA SER A 281 0.46 23.02 3.04
C SER A 281 1.56 22.17 3.69
N MET A 282 1.46 20.85 3.69
CA MET A 282 2.46 19.96 4.33
C MET A 282 3.85 20.15 3.74
N THR A 283 3.96 20.27 2.41
CA THR A 283 5.27 20.49 1.77
C THR A 283 5.90 21.79 2.23
N ASP A 284 5.14 22.88 2.33
CA ASP A 284 5.67 24.17 2.77
C ASP A 284 6.15 24.10 4.23
N LEU A 285 5.45 23.37 5.09
CA LEU A 285 5.88 23.13 6.47
C LEU A 285 7.17 22.29 6.55
N ILE A 286 7.31 21.26 5.72
CA ILE A 286 8.56 20.49 5.61
C ILE A 286 9.69 21.39 5.10
N CYS A 287 9.43 22.20 4.08
CA CYS A 287 10.42 23.15 3.54
C CYS A 287 10.87 24.14 4.61
N GLN A 288 9.95 24.69 5.39
CA GLN A 288 10.28 25.60 6.50
C GLN A 288 11.13 24.89 7.55
N SER A 289 10.75 23.68 7.97
CA SER A 289 11.51 22.86 8.92
C SER A 289 12.93 22.57 8.43
N PHE A 290 13.09 22.28 7.12
CA PHE A 290 14.39 22.06 6.50
C PHE A 290 15.25 23.34 6.48
N ILE A 291 14.69 24.46 6.06
CA ILE A 291 15.39 25.75 6.02
C ILE A 291 15.86 26.15 7.42
N ASP A 292 15.03 25.99 8.43
CA ASP A 292 15.36 26.29 9.82
C ASP A 292 16.45 25.34 10.34
N TYR A 293 16.40 24.05 9.97
CA TYR A 293 17.47 23.10 10.28
C TYR A 293 18.82 23.56 9.71
N VAL A 294 18.85 23.94 8.42
CA VAL A 294 20.08 24.40 7.76
C VAL A 294 20.62 25.68 8.43
N ARG A 295 19.77 26.66 8.74
CA ARG A 295 20.15 27.88 9.44
C ARG A 295 20.77 27.60 10.79
N LEU A 296 20.13 26.73 11.58
CA LEU A 296 20.52 26.47 12.97
C LEU A 296 21.70 25.51 13.11
N ASN A 297 21.88 24.56 12.19
CA ASN A 297 22.84 23.47 12.37
C ASN A 297 23.99 23.48 11.36
N VAL A 298 23.80 24.06 10.17
CA VAL A 298 24.84 24.08 9.13
C VAL A 298 25.51 25.46 9.01
N LEU A 299 24.73 26.55 9.17
CA LEU A 299 25.21 27.92 9.02
C LEU A 299 25.59 28.58 10.38
N ARG A 300 25.56 27.86 11.48
CA ARG A 300 25.58 28.32 12.88
C ARG A 300 26.84 29.05 13.35
N ASP A 301 27.98 28.96 12.67
CA ASP A 301 29.27 29.35 13.24
C ASP A 301 29.75 30.75 12.86
N GLY A 302 28.87 31.70 12.49
CA GLY A 302 29.28 33.10 12.26
C GLY A 302 30.46 33.30 11.28
N LYS A 303 31.10 32.22 10.86
CA LYS A 303 31.97 32.16 9.71
C LYS A 303 31.07 32.19 8.50
N SER A 304 31.28 33.20 7.64
CA SER A 304 30.57 33.40 6.38
C SER A 304 30.66 32.16 5.48
N LYS A 305 29.95 31.06 5.85
CA LYS A 305 29.83 29.89 4.99
C LYS A 305 28.98 30.32 3.79
N GLN A 306 29.63 30.47 2.65
CA GLN A 306 28.99 30.95 1.43
C GLN A 306 28.34 29.82 0.61
N THR A 307 28.62 28.59 0.95
CA THR A 307 28.16 27.42 0.16
C THR A 307 27.75 26.29 1.08
N VAL A 308 26.59 25.67 0.82
CA VAL A 308 26.13 24.42 1.44
C VAL A 308 26.12 23.34 0.38
N SER A 309 26.92 22.29 0.58
CA SER A 309 27.04 21.17 -0.38
C SER A 309 26.13 20.01 0.03
N ILE A 310 25.25 19.61 -0.87
CA ILE A 310 24.18 18.64 -0.62
C ILE A 310 24.24 17.50 -1.62
N LEU A 311 24.23 16.26 -1.15
CA LEU A 311 24.07 15.07 -1.97
C LEU A 311 22.62 14.57 -1.90
N THR A 312 22.04 14.27 -3.03
CA THR A 312 20.71 13.65 -3.13
C THR A 312 20.60 12.74 -4.35
N LEU A 313 19.47 12.03 -4.45
CA LEU A 313 19.16 11.12 -5.56
C LEU A 313 17.65 11.05 -5.79
N SER A 314 17.25 10.44 -6.92
CA SER A 314 15.86 10.25 -7.32
C SER A 314 15.11 11.57 -7.62
N SER A 315 13.79 11.51 -7.73
CA SER A 315 12.94 12.65 -8.07
C SER A 315 11.83 12.86 -7.04
N SER A 316 12.22 13.17 -5.79
CA SER A 316 11.27 13.53 -4.75
C SER A 316 10.76 14.96 -4.95
N SER A 317 9.43 15.12 -5.13
CA SER A 317 8.80 16.42 -5.21
C SER A 317 8.99 17.23 -3.92
N THR A 318 8.96 16.60 -2.76
CA THR A 318 9.22 17.23 -1.47
C THR A 318 10.63 17.81 -1.40
N ILE A 319 11.65 17.02 -1.76
CA ILE A 319 13.04 17.49 -1.77
C ILE A 319 13.23 18.62 -2.77
N SER A 320 12.71 18.47 -3.99
CA SER A 320 12.83 19.52 -5.03
C SER A 320 12.23 20.84 -4.56
N ASN A 321 11.04 20.83 -3.96
CA ASN A 321 10.39 22.01 -3.43
C ASN A 321 11.16 22.63 -2.27
N CYS A 322 11.67 21.82 -1.32
CA CYS A 322 12.49 22.32 -0.21
C CYS A 322 13.78 22.96 -0.71
N LEU A 323 14.43 22.39 -1.71
CA LEU A 323 15.66 22.95 -2.28
C LEU A 323 15.40 24.24 -3.05
N SER A 324 14.33 24.32 -3.86
CA SER A 324 13.95 25.56 -4.58
C SER A 324 13.63 26.70 -3.61
N GLN A 325 12.92 26.43 -2.51
CA GLN A 325 12.68 27.44 -1.46
C GLN A 325 13.96 27.80 -0.70
N ALA A 326 14.86 26.83 -0.47
CA ALA A 326 16.12 27.08 0.21
C ALA A 326 17.07 27.97 -0.62
N VAL A 327 17.13 27.80 -1.95
CA VAL A 327 17.91 28.69 -2.86
C VAL A 327 17.53 30.16 -2.64
N SER A 328 16.23 30.45 -2.56
CA SER A 328 15.75 31.82 -2.40
C SER A 328 15.82 32.37 -0.96
N SER A 329 15.89 31.46 0.05
CA SER A 329 15.70 31.86 1.45
C SER A 329 16.96 31.87 2.29
N LEU A 330 18.01 31.10 1.93
CA LEU A 330 19.18 30.92 2.78
C LEU A 330 20.27 31.98 2.55
N GLY A 331 20.32 32.64 1.39
CA GLY A 331 21.33 33.62 1.07
C GLY A 331 22.75 33.04 0.94
N VAL A 332 22.85 31.77 0.56
CA VAL A 332 24.10 31.05 0.32
C VAL A 332 23.98 30.21 -0.95
N VAL A 333 25.10 29.89 -1.55
CA VAL A 333 25.12 28.98 -2.73
C VAL A 333 24.81 27.56 -2.30
N LEU A 334 23.84 26.93 -2.94
CA LEU A 334 23.59 25.49 -2.82
C LEU A 334 24.38 24.74 -3.90
N ASP A 335 25.38 23.94 -3.48
CA ASP A 335 26.15 23.03 -4.34
C ASP A 335 25.49 21.66 -4.32
N MET A 336 24.60 21.44 -5.29
CA MET A 336 23.80 20.21 -5.40
C MET A 336 24.57 19.14 -6.18
N ARG A 337 24.76 18.00 -5.55
CA ARG A 337 25.32 16.80 -6.17
C ARG A 337 24.24 15.74 -6.26
N ILE A 338 23.86 15.40 -7.47
CA ILE A 338 22.71 14.55 -7.74
C ILE A 338 23.19 13.28 -8.44
N LEU A 339 22.83 12.11 -7.89
CA LEU A 339 23.06 10.83 -8.55
C LEU A 339 22.04 10.64 -9.68
N GLU A 340 22.44 10.06 -10.81
CA GLU A 340 21.56 9.89 -11.97
C GLU A 340 20.34 9.02 -11.70
N SER A 341 20.44 8.11 -10.73
CA SER A 341 19.33 7.26 -10.21
C SER A 341 18.78 6.30 -11.26
N ARG A 342 19.59 5.30 -11.60
CA ARG A 342 19.18 4.21 -12.50
C ARG A 342 18.09 3.33 -11.83
N PRO A 343 17.22 2.64 -12.60
CA PRO A 343 17.22 2.55 -14.07
C PRO A 343 16.51 3.71 -14.78
N LEU A 344 15.66 4.50 -14.12
CA LEU A 344 14.77 5.48 -14.73
C LEU A 344 15.40 6.88 -14.90
N PHE A 345 16.64 7.08 -14.44
CA PHE A 345 17.36 8.36 -14.51
C PHE A 345 16.62 9.52 -13.85
N GLU A 346 15.92 9.26 -12.77
CA GLU A 346 15.10 10.23 -12.06
C GLU A 346 15.89 11.42 -11.51
N GLY A 347 17.17 11.21 -11.17
CA GLY A 347 18.08 12.29 -10.75
C GLY A 347 18.31 13.31 -11.86
N VAL A 348 18.31 12.88 -13.13
CA VAL A 348 18.41 13.80 -14.27
C VAL A 348 17.17 14.66 -14.37
N SER A 349 15.98 14.08 -14.21
CA SER A 349 14.71 14.80 -14.21
C SER A 349 14.62 15.81 -13.05
N SER A 350 15.10 15.42 -11.86
CA SER A 350 15.18 16.29 -10.68
C SER A 350 16.11 17.48 -10.93
N ALA A 351 17.31 17.22 -11.44
CA ALA A 351 18.27 18.29 -11.79
C ALA A 351 17.71 19.27 -12.83
N SER A 352 17.04 18.76 -13.87
CA SER A 352 16.41 19.58 -14.91
C SER A 352 15.36 20.51 -14.32
N ARG A 353 14.47 19.97 -13.47
CA ARG A 353 13.43 20.77 -12.79
C ARG A 353 14.04 21.86 -11.91
N MET A 354 15.05 21.52 -11.08
CA MET A 354 15.72 22.50 -10.22
C MET A 354 16.34 23.65 -11.03
N LEU A 355 16.95 23.38 -12.17
CA LEU A 355 17.52 24.40 -13.04
C LEU A 355 16.43 25.26 -13.69
N GLN A 356 15.29 24.65 -14.09
CA GLN A 356 14.14 25.38 -14.64
C GLN A 356 13.50 26.30 -13.63
N ASP A 357 13.28 25.81 -12.40
CA ASP A 357 12.64 26.59 -11.32
C ASP A 357 13.50 27.74 -10.83
N ASN A 358 14.83 27.65 -11.02
CA ASN A 358 15.81 28.63 -10.53
C ASN A 358 16.65 29.26 -11.66
N GLN A 359 16.08 29.46 -12.85
CA GLN A 359 16.78 29.92 -14.08
C GLN A 359 17.60 31.21 -13.89
N HIS A 360 17.22 32.09 -12.98
CA HIS A 360 17.86 33.39 -12.76
C HIS A 360 18.71 33.44 -11.49
N SER A 361 18.85 32.33 -10.77
CA SER A 361 19.60 32.31 -9.51
C SER A 361 21.07 31.94 -9.75
N SER A 362 21.97 32.77 -9.25
CA SER A 362 23.42 32.48 -9.15
C SER A 362 23.74 31.58 -7.96
N ASP A 363 22.80 31.38 -7.08
CA ASP A 363 22.98 30.70 -5.79
C ASP A 363 22.68 29.19 -5.87
N LEU A 364 22.58 28.65 -7.08
CA LEU A 364 22.42 27.21 -7.33
C LEU A 364 23.54 26.73 -8.26
N LYS A 365 24.23 25.66 -7.83
CA LYS A 365 25.13 24.85 -8.66
C LYS A 365 24.63 23.41 -8.67
N VAL A 366 24.57 22.79 -9.83
CA VAL A 366 24.14 21.38 -9.99
C VAL A 366 25.23 20.58 -10.67
N THR A 367 25.62 19.48 -10.05
CA THR A 367 26.53 18.49 -10.63
C THR A 367 25.87 17.12 -10.63
N LEU A 368 25.73 16.53 -11.80
CA LEU A 368 25.24 15.15 -11.97
C LEU A 368 26.39 14.16 -11.86
N TYR A 369 26.15 13.07 -11.16
CA TYR A 369 27.07 11.94 -11.02
C TYR A 369 26.39 10.65 -11.45
N SER A 370 27.14 9.74 -12.07
CA SER A 370 26.66 8.35 -12.18
C SER A 370 26.56 7.73 -10.78
N ASP A 371 25.64 6.79 -10.59
CA ASP A 371 25.45 6.13 -9.29
C ASP A 371 26.72 5.44 -8.80
N ALA A 372 27.54 4.88 -9.72
CA ALA A 372 28.84 4.29 -9.42
C ALA A 372 29.88 5.31 -8.89
N SER A 373 29.67 6.61 -9.12
CA SER A 373 30.57 7.70 -8.69
C SER A 373 30.19 8.29 -7.33
N VAL A 374 29.29 7.65 -6.58
CA VAL A 374 28.74 8.16 -5.32
C VAL A 374 29.80 8.54 -4.29
N ALA A 375 30.90 7.79 -4.17
CA ALA A 375 31.98 8.09 -3.26
C ALA A 375 32.74 9.40 -3.63
N LEU A 376 32.79 9.74 -4.92
CA LEU A 376 33.33 11.03 -5.38
C LEU A 376 32.36 12.17 -5.05
N ALA A 377 31.06 11.95 -5.30
CA ALA A 377 30.02 12.93 -4.98
C ALA A 377 29.94 13.22 -3.48
N ALA A 378 30.27 12.26 -2.63
CA ALA A 378 30.24 12.37 -1.16
C ALA A 378 31.36 13.22 -0.55
N ARG A 379 32.40 13.59 -1.31
CA ARG A 379 33.57 14.31 -0.76
C ARG A 379 33.22 15.74 -0.34
N GLY A 380 33.42 16.06 0.94
CA GLY A 380 33.30 17.41 1.47
C GLY A 380 31.87 17.99 1.40
N ILE A 381 30.84 17.15 1.41
CA ILE A 381 29.45 17.57 1.52
C ILE A 381 29.08 17.91 2.98
N ASP A 382 28.03 18.69 3.14
CA ASP A 382 27.45 19.02 4.45
C ASP A 382 26.27 18.12 4.80
N LEU A 383 25.46 17.83 3.79
CA LEU A 383 24.19 17.12 3.96
C LEU A 383 24.00 16.03 2.90
N VAL A 384 23.38 14.93 3.32
CA VAL A 384 22.65 14.02 2.43
C VAL A 384 21.17 14.24 2.67
N LEU A 385 20.40 14.40 1.59
CA LEU A 385 18.94 14.44 1.66
C LEU A 385 18.37 13.20 1.01
N LEU A 386 17.60 12.46 1.81
CA LEU A 386 16.80 11.33 1.36
C LEU A 386 15.32 11.67 1.44
N GLY A 387 14.54 11.17 0.51
CA GLY A 387 13.10 11.01 0.68
C GLY A 387 12.79 9.79 1.55
N ALA A 388 11.52 9.46 1.65
CA ALA A 388 11.06 8.19 2.16
C ALA A 388 9.81 7.76 1.39
N ASP A 389 9.69 6.47 1.13
CA ASP A 389 8.44 5.86 0.70
C ASP A 389 7.75 5.16 1.87
N ARG A 390 8.55 4.69 2.83
CA ARG A 390 8.08 4.15 4.11
C ARG A 390 9.12 4.42 5.20
N ILE A 391 8.66 4.67 6.42
CA ILE A 391 9.46 4.77 7.63
C ILE A 391 8.94 3.70 8.61
N SER A 392 9.81 2.77 9.03
CA SER A 392 9.43 1.71 9.96
C SER A 392 9.27 2.24 11.39
N SER A 393 8.74 1.42 12.28
CA SER A 393 8.62 1.75 13.72
C SER A 393 9.97 1.97 14.40
N SER A 394 11.04 1.36 13.90
CA SER A 394 12.42 1.56 14.37
C SER A 394 13.09 2.80 13.76
N GLY A 395 12.43 3.45 12.80
CA GLY A 395 12.96 4.60 12.06
C GLY A 395 13.78 4.22 10.84
N ASP A 396 13.86 2.95 10.45
CA ASP A 396 14.49 2.57 9.17
C ASP A 396 13.67 3.13 8.02
N VAL A 397 14.34 3.54 6.95
CA VAL A 397 13.71 4.23 5.83
C VAL A 397 13.83 3.41 4.55
N SER A 398 12.72 3.04 3.96
CA SER A 398 12.67 2.56 2.58
C SER A 398 12.65 3.77 1.64
N ASN A 399 13.61 3.82 0.74
CA ASN A 399 13.75 4.87 -0.27
C ASN A 399 14.35 4.28 -1.55
N LYS A 400 14.38 5.07 -2.62
CA LYS A 400 14.92 4.68 -3.92
C LYS A 400 16.29 4.00 -3.81
N ILE A 401 16.48 2.93 -4.62
CA ILE A 401 17.76 2.23 -4.75
C ILE A 401 18.92 3.22 -5.02
N GLY A 402 20.05 3.01 -4.37
CA GLY A 402 21.18 3.96 -4.34
C GLY A 402 21.25 4.80 -3.06
N SER A 403 20.19 4.78 -2.23
CA SER A 403 20.15 5.51 -0.94
C SER A 403 21.14 4.95 0.07
N LEU A 404 21.16 3.63 0.26
CA LEU A 404 22.10 2.98 1.19
C LEU A 404 23.56 3.16 0.75
N PRO A 405 23.95 2.91 -0.51
CA PRO A 405 25.30 3.23 -1.01
C PRO A 405 25.69 4.70 -0.81
N ALA A 406 24.77 5.64 -1.02
CA ALA A 406 25.03 7.06 -0.79
C ALA A 406 25.36 7.35 0.67
N VAL A 407 24.54 6.87 1.60
CA VAL A 407 24.75 7.06 3.03
C VAL A 407 26.02 6.38 3.51
N LEU A 408 26.30 5.13 3.12
CA LEU A 408 27.52 4.42 3.48
C LEU A 408 28.77 5.12 2.96
N SER A 409 28.73 5.60 1.71
CA SER A 409 29.84 6.37 1.12
C SER A 409 30.11 7.64 1.90
N VAL A 410 29.06 8.37 2.28
CA VAL A 410 29.19 9.61 3.07
C VAL A 410 29.73 9.31 4.47
N ARG A 411 29.21 8.31 5.15
CA ARG A 411 29.70 7.93 6.50
C ARG A 411 31.19 7.58 6.50
N TYR A 412 31.69 7.04 5.39
CA TYR A 412 33.11 6.73 5.24
C TYR A 412 33.96 7.92 4.75
N VAL A 413 33.49 8.64 3.72
CA VAL A 413 34.26 9.69 3.03
C VAL A 413 34.19 11.04 3.75
N THR A 414 33.02 11.38 4.30
CA THR A 414 32.77 12.68 4.97
C THR A 414 31.94 12.42 6.25
N PRO A 415 32.52 11.81 7.30
CA PRO A 415 31.77 11.31 8.46
C PRO A 415 30.99 12.39 9.24
N ASN A 416 31.37 13.66 9.11
CA ASN A 416 30.71 14.78 9.78
C ASN A 416 29.45 15.28 9.06
N ALA A 417 29.25 14.89 7.80
CA ALA A 417 28.05 15.24 7.05
C ALA A 417 26.79 14.64 7.72
N LYS A 418 25.69 15.38 7.67
CA LYS A 418 24.42 14.94 8.25
C LYS A 418 23.53 14.27 7.22
N VAL A 419 22.89 13.17 7.61
CA VAL A 419 21.90 12.46 6.81
C VAL A 419 20.52 12.83 7.29
N LEU A 420 19.77 13.54 6.45
CA LEU A 420 18.40 13.98 6.73
C LEU A 420 17.41 13.23 5.86
N VAL A 421 16.29 12.84 6.46
CA VAL A 421 15.14 12.31 5.73
C VAL A 421 14.05 13.36 5.70
N LEU A 422 13.65 13.81 4.51
CA LEU A 422 12.57 14.79 4.30
C LEU A 422 11.30 14.03 3.89
N SER A 423 10.32 13.98 4.76
CA SER A 423 9.12 13.18 4.56
C SER A 423 7.93 13.74 5.35
N ASP A 424 6.72 13.51 4.87
CA ASP A 424 5.54 13.68 5.70
C ASP A 424 5.37 12.52 6.70
N THR A 425 4.64 12.78 7.79
CA THR A 425 4.40 11.79 8.85
C THR A 425 3.46 10.67 8.42
N GLU A 426 2.80 10.77 7.27
CA GLU A 426 1.93 9.70 6.75
C GLU A 426 2.73 8.49 6.26
N LYS A 427 3.99 8.67 5.93
CA LYS A 427 4.89 7.58 5.52
C LYS A 427 5.40 6.73 6.69
N ILE A 428 5.13 7.14 7.93
CA ILE A 428 5.40 6.32 9.10
C ILE A 428 4.40 5.17 9.13
N ALA A 429 4.90 3.95 9.03
CA ALA A 429 4.11 2.73 9.07
C ALA A 429 3.79 2.30 10.50
N GLY A 430 2.72 1.52 10.68
CA GLY A 430 2.51 0.72 11.88
C GLY A 430 3.67 -0.27 12.09
N PRO A 431 3.77 -0.89 13.29
CA PRO A 431 4.73 -1.95 13.54
C PRO A 431 4.57 -3.10 12.54
N GLY A 432 5.70 -3.66 12.13
CA GLY A 432 5.80 -4.75 11.19
C GLY A 432 7.26 -5.00 10.86
N SER A 433 7.60 -6.15 10.27
CA SER A 433 8.98 -6.42 9.85
C SER A 433 9.32 -5.67 8.55
N MET A 434 10.61 -5.43 8.33
CA MET A 434 11.10 -4.89 7.04
C MET A 434 10.86 -5.88 5.90
N GLU A 435 10.80 -7.17 6.23
CA GLU A 435 10.57 -8.27 5.28
C GLU A 435 9.13 -8.33 4.76
N GLU A 436 8.17 -7.79 5.54
CA GLU A 436 6.78 -7.64 5.09
C GLU A 436 6.60 -6.53 4.03
N HIS A 437 7.62 -5.72 3.84
CA HIS A 437 7.66 -4.77 2.74
C HIS A 437 8.35 -5.43 1.54
N ASP A 438 7.55 -6.10 0.73
CA ASP A 438 8.03 -6.69 -0.52
C ASP A 438 8.74 -5.63 -1.36
N SER A 439 10.01 -5.89 -1.64
CA SER A 439 10.72 -5.15 -2.67
C SER A 439 10.09 -5.54 -4.00
N GLU A 440 9.30 -4.66 -4.58
CA GLU A 440 8.73 -4.87 -5.91
C GLU A 440 9.85 -5.22 -6.89
N GLU A 441 9.76 -6.40 -7.49
CA GLU A 441 10.61 -6.78 -8.59
C GLU A 441 10.01 -6.21 -9.88
N ASN A 442 10.62 -5.13 -10.37
CA ASN A 442 10.14 -4.41 -11.54
C ASN A 442 10.68 -5.02 -12.84
N SER A 443 10.14 -4.59 -13.98
CA SER A 443 10.54 -5.13 -15.28
C SER A 443 12.03 -5.02 -15.53
N SER A 444 12.70 -6.15 -15.80
CA SER A 444 14.10 -6.21 -16.16
C SER A 444 14.41 -5.43 -17.46
N SER A 445 13.41 -5.21 -18.31
CA SER A 445 13.55 -4.44 -19.55
C SER A 445 13.91 -2.97 -19.32
N GLU A 446 13.60 -2.41 -18.16
CA GLU A 446 13.98 -1.03 -17.83
C GLU A 446 15.49 -0.90 -17.60
N LEU A 447 16.11 -1.91 -16.98
CA LEU A 447 17.56 -1.97 -16.87
C LEU A 447 18.22 -2.19 -18.23
N SER A 448 17.68 -3.11 -19.04
CA SER A 448 18.29 -3.51 -20.31
C SER A 448 18.21 -2.41 -21.37
N ARG A 449 17.16 -1.57 -21.39
CA ARG A 449 17.10 -0.41 -22.31
C ARG A 449 18.34 0.48 -22.26
N ALA A 450 18.93 0.64 -21.09
CA ALA A 450 20.15 1.45 -20.96
C ALA A 450 21.42 0.74 -21.50
N TRP A 451 21.34 -0.55 -21.83
CA TRP A 451 22.44 -1.32 -22.45
C TRP A 451 22.36 -1.31 -23.97
N GLU A 452 21.17 -1.04 -24.53
CA GLU A 452 20.94 -1.02 -25.98
C GLU A 452 21.92 -0.06 -26.67
N GLY A 453 22.63 -0.55 -27.68
CA GLY A 453 23.58 0.22 -28.43
C GLY A 453 24.87 0.63 -27.71
N THR A 454 24.97 0.36 -26.38
CA THR A 454 26.13 0.78 -25.56
C THR A 454 26.91 -0.39 -24.99
N ALA A 455 26.26 -1.47 -24.57
CA ALA A 455 26.92 -2.62 -23.95
C ALA A 455 27.08 -3.77 -24.94
N GLN A 456 28.35 -4.15 -25.22
CA GLN A 456 28.64 -5.32 -26.05
C GLN A 456 28.11 -6.59 -25.38
N GLY A 457 27.26 -7.36 -26.06
CA GLY A 457 26.71 -8.61 -25.56
C GLY A 457 25.41 -8.45 -24.77
N ALA A 458 24.83 -7.25 -24.65
CA ALA A 458 23.53 -7.01 -23.99
C ALA A 458 22.45 -7.98 -24.47
N GLN A 459 22.36 -8.18 -25.79
CA GLN A 459 21.38 -9.08 -26.42
C GLN A 459 21.49 -10.54 -25.93
N VAL A 460 22.69 -11.01 -25.57
CA VAL A 460 22.87 -12.36 -25.02
C VAL A 460 22.21 -12.50 -23.67
N ILE A 461 22.37 -11.50 -22.79
CA ILE A 461 21.76 -11.45 -21.46
C ILE A 461 20.25 -11.33 -21.57
N GLU A 462 19.76 -10.43 -22.42
CA GLU A 462 18.33 -10.21 -22.65
C GLU A 462 17.63 -11.49 -23.16
N ASN A 463 18.24 -12.14 -24.16
CA ASN A 463 17.71 -13.39 -24.70
C ASN A 463 17.73 -14.53 -23.68
N ALA A 464 18.72 -14.61 -22.81
CA ALA A 464 18.80 -15.61 -21.75
C ALA A 464 17.73 -15.33 -20.66
N SER A 465 17.62 -14.09 -20.21
CA SER A 465 16.62 -13.67 -19.22
C SER A 465 15.19 -13.89 -19.73
N SER A 466 14.91 -13.55 -21.00
CA SER A 466 13.57 -13.73 -21.61
C SER A 466 13.18 -15.20 -21.81
N ARG A 467 14.15 -16.14 -21.73
CA ARG A 467 13.92 -17.58 -21.83
C ARG A 467 13.92 -18.30 -20.49
N ASP A 468 13.91 -17.54 -19.38
CA ASP A 468 14.02 -18.07 -18.03
C ASP A 468 15.22 -18.99 -17.83
N ASP A 469 16.37 -18.66 -18.46
CA ASP A 469 17.62 -19.42 -18.28
C ASP A 469 18.06 -19.30 -16.81
N PRO A 470 18.10 -20.39 -16.04
CA PRO A 470 18.40 -20.33 -14.61
C PRO A 470 19.81 -19.81 -14.27
N ARG A 471 20.68 -19.67 -15.27
CA ARG A 471 22.02 -19.12 -15.11
C ARG A 471 22.08 -17.60 -15.14
N VAL A 472 20.97 -16.92 -15.52
CA VAL A 472 20.91 -15.46 -15.71
C VAL A 472 19.68 -14.91 -15.00
N ALA A 473 19.90 -13.98 -14.06
CA ALA A 473 18.85 -13.19 -13.44
C ALA A 473 19.18 -11.70 -13.60
N VAL A 474 18.23 -10.93 -14.11
CA VAL A 474 18.31 -9.46 -14.17
C VAL A 474 17.36 -8.92 -13.14
N LYS A 475 17.91 -8.40 -12.04
CA LYS A 475 17.15 -7.88 -10.90
C LYS A 475 16.96 -6.38 -11.01
N ASN A 476 15.71 -5.91 -10.95
CA ASN A 476 15.35 -4.50 -11.03
C ASN A 476 14.52 -4.10 -9.79
N THR A 477 15.22 -3.74 -8.72
CA THR A 477 14.63 -3.29 -7.47
C THR A 477 14.60 -1.77 -7.41
N TYR A 478 13.45 -1.16 -7.07
CA TYR A 478 13.33 0.29 -6.98
C TYR A 478 13.66 0.85 -5.61
N PHE A 479 13.47 0.07 -4.56
CA PHE A 479 13.58 0.54 -3.17
C PHE A 479 14.54 -0.33 -2.38
N GLU A 480 15.18 0.29 -1.39
CA GLU A 480 16.04 -0.38 -0.43
C GLU A 480 15.91 0.27 0.96
N TRP A 481 16.30 -0.46 1.99
CA TRP A 481 16.26 0.01 3.35
C TRP A 481 17.57 0.70 3.77
N VAL A 482 17.42 1.89 4.36
CA VAL A 482 18.48 2.60 5.08
C VAL A 482 18.21 2.50 6.57
N SER A 483 19.15 1.89 7.31
CA SER A 483 19.00 1.71 8.75
C SER A 483 18.93 3.04 9.49
N ALA A 484 18.02 3.12 10.46
CA ALA A 484 17.87 4.26 11.36
C ALA A 484 19.19 4.65 12.06
N GLY A 485 20.11 3.70 12.28
CA GLY A 485 21.46 3.97 12.81
C GLY A 485 22.31 4.86 11.92
N LEU A 486 21.98 4.98 10.65
CA LEU A 486 22.67 5.80 9.65
C LEU A 486 22.01 7.18 9.42
N ILE A 487 20.83 7.44 10.03
CA ILE A 487 20.04 8.66 9.86
C ILE A 487 20.24 9.56 11.07
N ASP A 488 20.50 10.85 10.85
CA ASP A 488 20.67 11.82 11.94
C ASP A 488 19.34 12.47 12.35
N THR A 489 18.43 12.75 11.39
CA THR A 489 17.22 13.53 11.67
C THR A 489 16.13 13.29 10.62
N TYR A 490 14.89 13.24 11.06
CA TYR A 490 13.70 13.25 10.20
C TYR A 490 13.09 14.65 10.20
N VAL A 491 12.98 15.26 9.04
CA VAL A 491 12.42 16.61 8.83
C VAL A 491 11.02 16.43 8.27
N THR A 492 10.03 16.87 9.03
CA THR A 492 8.62 16.64 8.70
C THR A 492 7.80 17.94 8.77
N GLU A 493 6.54 17.88 8.39
CA GLU A 493 5.57 18.99 8.55
C GLU A 493 5.30 19.32 10.02
N GLU A 494 5.63 18.44 10.94
CA GLU A 494 5.53 18.67 12.39
C GLU A 494 6.85 19.16 13.00
N GLY A 495 7.87 19.42 12.18
CA GLY A 495 9.21 19.78 12.60
C GLY A 495 10.19 18.61 12.55
N LEU A 496 11.22 18.67 13.42
CA LEU A 496 12.23 17.62 13.53
C LEU A 496 11.73 16.51 14.44
N LEU A 497 11.74 15.26 13.97
CA LEU A 497 11.35 14.12 14.78
C LEU A 497 12.57 13.28 15.19
N SER A 498 12.55 12.81 16.43
CA SER A 498 13.46 11.77 16.92
C SER A 498 12.94 10.37 16.59
N LYS A 499 13.80 9.34 16.78
CA LYS A 499 13.40 7.93 16.60
C LYS A 499 12.28 7.52 17.56
N GLU A 500 12.33 8.01 18.80
CA GLU A 500 11.31 7.75 19.80
C GLU A 500 9.96 8.33 19.40
N GLN A 501 9.96 9.52 18.78
CA GLN A 501 8.73 10.13 18.25
C GLN A 501 8.21 9.38 17.02
N ILE A 502 9.09 8.85 16.14
CA ILE A 502 8.70 7.97 15.05
C ILE A 502 8.02 6.71 15.61
N GLN A 503 8.64 6.05 16.61
CA GLN A 503 8.06 4.88 17.25
C GLN A 503 6.68 5.16 17.85
N GLN A 504 6.54 6.26 18.61
CA GLN A 504 5.24 6.64 19.19
C GLN A 504 4.16 6.84 18.13
N LYS A 505 4.50 7.46 16.99
CA LYS A 505 3.56 7.64 15.88
C LYS A 505 3.19 6.31 15.24
N SER A 506 4.17 5.42 15.04
CA SER A 506 3.95 4.07 14.53
C SER A 506 3.02 3.26 15.44
N GLU A 507 3.26 3.29 16.75
CA GLU A 507 2.40 2.63 17.74
C GLU A 507 0.97 3.20 17.73
N TRP A 508 0.83 4.53 17.60
CA TRP A 508 -0.48 5.16 17.49
C TRP A 508 -1.23 4.68 16.23
N ILE A 509 -0.56 4.63 15.07
CA ILE A 509 -1.16 4.12 13.83
C ILE A 509 -1.63 2.68 14.01
N ASN A 510 -0.81 1.82 14.62
CA ASN A 510 -1.17 0.43 14.88
C ASN A 510 -2.39 0.30 15.80
N ASN A 511 -2.43 1.09 16.88
CA ASN A 511 -3.54 1.06 17.82
C ASN A 511 -4.85 1.52 17.17
N GLU A 512 -4.81 2.56 16.34
CA GLU A 512 -5.99 3.00 15.59
C GLU A 512 -6.38 2.00 14.50
N TYR A 513 -5.39 1.36 13.82
CA TYR A 513 -5.65 0.30 12.86
C TYR A 513 -6.40 -0.86 13.53
N LYS A 514 -5.91 -1.36 14.65
CA LYS A 514 -6.58 -2.42 15.42
C LYS A 514 -7.98 -2.02 15.82
N ARG A 515 -8.12 -0.83 16.38
CA ARG A 515 -9.42 -0.29 16.81
C ARG A 515 -10.47 -0.22 15.69
N PHE A 516 -10.05 0.11 14.45
CA PHE A 516 -10.99 0.24 13.33
C PHE A 516 -11.21 -1.06 12.56
N PHE A 517 -10.22 -1.94 12.57
CA PHE A 517 -10.21 -3.10 11.69
C PHE A 517 -10.13 -4.46 12.40
N GLU A 518 -9.70 -4.54 13.67
CA GLU A 518 -9.54 -5.82 14.37
C GLU A 518 -10.46 -5.97 15.60
N ASP A 519 -10.64 -4.89 16.37
CA ASP A 519 -11.35 -4.94 17.68
C ASP A 519 -12.88 -4.97 17.59
N SER A 520 -13.46 -4.96 16.40
CA SER A 520 -14.91 -5.10 16.25
C SER A 520 -15.30 -6.57 16.33
N ASP A 521 -15.53 -7.07 17.54
CA ASP A 521 -15.96 -8.46 17.81
C ASP A 521 -17.33 -8.84 17.18
N ASP A 522 -18.03 -7.89 16.57
CA ASP A 522 -19.37 -8.10 16.00
C ASP A 522 -19.42 -7.62 14.53
N ASP A 523 -18.60 -8.24 13.70
CA ASP A 523 -18.56 -8.01 12.25
C ASP A 523 -19.73 -8.65 11.48
N THR A 524 -20.80 -8.99 12.16
CA THR A 524 -22.06 -9.33 11.50
C THR A 524 -22.76 -8.04 11.10
N LEU A 525 -22.54 -7.60 9.86
CA LEU A 525 -23.45 -6.66 9.22
C LEU A 525 -24.87 -7.30 9.28
N PRO A 526 -25.88 -6.60 9.77
CA PRO A 526 -27.22 -7.13 9.93
C PRO A 526 -27.84 -7.58 8.60
#